data_d08ad55e9271bfc67d955915507d5499
#
_entry.id   d08ad55e9271bfc67d955915507d5499
#
_cell.length_a   1.000
_cell.length_b   1.000
_cell.length_c   1.000
_cell.angle_alpha   90.00
_cell.angle_beta   90.00
_cell.angle_gamma   90.00
#
_symmetry.space_group_name_H-M   'P 1'
#
loop_
_entity.id
_entity.type
_entity.pdbx_description
1 polymer ?
#
loop_
_entity_poly.entity_id
_entity_poly.type
_entity_poly.pdbx_seq_one_letter_code
_entity_poly.pdbx_strand_id
1 'polypeptide(L)'
;MANDTYDLVVIGGGPAGYAAAIRAGQLGKKVACIELDRAGGTCLNWGCIPSKALLKAAETVESIRQAADFGITVSEPKVDFSKVISRSRDVSDQMAKGIEFLFKKNKVEYVVGKAHVSAPGIVEVVDGKDKGKFFSTKNTLVATGCNARRIPDVEVDGERVMTSREALVMTKQPASIA
;
A
#
# COMPACT_ATOMS: atom_id res chain seq x y z
N MET A 1 6.45 -24.23 27.50
CA MET A 1 5.89 -23.73 26.24
C MET A 1 6.99 -23.80 25.21
N ALA A 2 6.81 -24.58 24.13
CA ALA A 2 7.83 -24.67 23.08
C ALA A 2 8.05 -23.26 22.53
N ASN A 3 9.28 -22.77 22.59
CA ASN A 3 9.68 -21.47 22.04
C ASN A 3 9.56 -21.55 20.52
N ASP A 4 8.39 -21.15 20.01
CA ASP A 4 8.06 -21.14 18.59
C ASP A 4 8.75 -19.92 17.94
N THR A 5 10.09 -20.01 17.83
CA THR A 5 10.94 -18.91 17.37
C THR A 5 10.87 -18.77 15.85
N TYR A 6 10.61 -17.58 15.36
CA TYR A 6 10.66 -17.23 13.94
C TYR A 6 12.10 -17.10 13.47
N ASP A 7 12.36 -17.48 12.22
CA ASP A 7 13.64 -17.20 11.59
C ASP A 7 13.74 -15.71 11.21
N LEU A 8 12.60 -15.10 10.86
CA LEU A 8 12.49 -13.69 10.48
C LEU A 8 11.14 -13.10 10.87
N VAL A 9 11.15 -11.97 11.55
CA VAL A 9 9.99 -11.09 11.69
C VAL A 9 10.22 -9.82 10.89
N VAL A 10 9.28 -9.50 10.01
CA VAL A 10 9.32 -8.31 9.16
C VAL A 10 8.33 -7.28 9.70
N ILE A 11 8.78 -6.08 9.98
CA ILE A 11 7.94 -4.95 10.40
C ILE A 11 7.73 -4.02 9.21
N GLY A 12 6.51 -4.03 8.68
CA GLY A 12 6.08 -3.32 7.48
C GLY A 12 5.88 -4.26 6.29
N GLY A 13 4.67 -4.26 5.73
CA GLY A 13 4.23 -5.08 4.60
C GLY A 13 4.28 -4.36 3.24
N GLY A 14 5.06 -3.28 3.14
CA GLY A 14 5.33 -2.57 1.89
C GLY A 14 6.29 -3.32 0.97
N PRO A 15 6.71 -2.73 -0.19
CA PRO A 15 7.52 -3.43 -1.20
C PRO A 15 8.77 -4.11 -0.67
N ALA A 16 9.51 -3.49 0.22
CA ALA A 16 10.68 -4.10 0.85
C ALA A 16 10.28 -5.27 1.76
N GLY A 17 9.25 -5.06 2.60
CA GLY A 17 8.84 -6.05 3.59
C GLY A 17 8.18 -7.28 2.97
N TYR A 18 7.19 -7.10 2.09
CA TYR A 18 6.51 -8.26 1.49
C TYR A 18 7.46 -9.07 0.60
N ALA A 19 8.35 -8.40 -0.15
CA ALA A 19 9.32 -9.12 -0.99
C ALA A 19 10.27 -9.97 -0.14
N ALA A 20 10.80 -9.42 0.95
CA ALA A 20 11.65 -10.15 1.88
C ALA A 20 10.91 -11.31 2.57
N ALA A 21 9.70 -11.05 3.08
CA ALA A 21 8.90 -12.06 3.78
C ALA A 21 8.54 -13.24 2.86
N ILE A 22 8.05 -12.95 1.64
CA ILE A 22 7.71 -13.97 0.65
C ILE A 22 8.95 -14.76 0.28
N ARG A 23 10.07 -14.08 0.02
CA ARG A 23 11.32 -14.76 -0.35
C ARG A 23 11.83 -15.67 0.76
N ALA A 24 11.82 -15.21 2.00
CA ALA A 24 12.20 -16.03 3.14
C ALA A 24 11.26 -17.25 3.31
N GLY A 25 9.95 -17.08 3.13
CA GLY A 25 8.98 -18.17 3.12
C GLY A 25 9.25 -19.20 2.01
N GLN A 26 9.59 -18.75 0.79
CA GLN A 26 10.01 -19.62 -0.33
C GLN A 26 11.27 -20.44 0.00
N LEU A 27 12.16 -19.92 0.82
CA LEU A 27 13.36 -20.60 1.30
C LEU A 27 13.08 -21.51 2.51
N GLY A 28 11.81 -21.76 2.83
CA GLY A 28 11.41 -22.65 3.93
C GLY A 28 11.62 -22.06 5.32
N LYS A 29 11.83 -20.76 5.44
CA LYS A 29 11.97 -20.09 6.74
C LYS A 29 10.61 -19.87 7.38
N LYS A 30 10.56 -19.90 8.71
CA LYS A 30 9.40 -19.50 9.50
C LYS A 30 9.38 -17.98 9.61
N VAL A 31 8.37 -17.33 9.00
CA VAL A 31 8.32 -15.88 8.83
C VAL A 31 6.99 -15.32 9.33
N ALA A 32 7.04 -14.19 10.03
CA ALA A 32 5.90 -13.31 10.24
C ALA A 32 6.13 -11.95 9.58
N CYS A 33 5.08 -11.36 9.03
CA CYS A 33 5.08 -10.01 8.49
C CYS A 33 3.97 -9.20 9.19
N ILE A 34 4.35 -8.14 9.88
CA ILE A 34 3.45 -7.29 10.66
C ILE A 34 3.29 -5.97 9.90
N GLU A 35 2.07 -5.64 9.51
CA GLU A 35 1.73 -4.43 8.76
C GLU A 35 0.71 -3.59 9.51
N LEU A 36 0.95 -2.30 9.60
CA LEU A 36 0.11 -1.37 10.35
C LEU A 36 -1.25 -1.12 9.69
N ASP A 37 -1.27 -1.00 8.36
CA ASP A 37 -2.46 -0.61 7.59
C ASP A 37 -2.92 -1.80 6.72
N ARG A 38 -2.20 -2.02 5.61
CA ARG A 38 -2.61 -2.97 4.60
C ARG A 38 -1.43 -3.53 3.81
N ALA A 39 -1.49 -4.82 3.49
CA ALA A 39 -0.48 -5.47 2.66
C ALA A 39 -0.22 -4.70 1.35
N GLY A 40 1.06 -4.56 0.99
CA GLY A 40 1.50 -3.78 -0.17
C GLY A 40 1.99 -2.38 0.17
N GLY A 41 1.70 -1.86 1.37
CA GLY A 41 2.19 -0.57 1.86
C GLY A 41 1.82 0.62 0.96
N THR A 42 2.60 1.69 1.04
CA THR A 42 2.34 2.93 0.30
C THR A 42 2.27 2.71 -1.21
N CYS A 43 3.19 1.95 -1.80
CA CYS A 43 3.24 1.79 -3.26
C CYS A 43 1.95 1.20 -3.83
N LEU A 44 1.43 0.12 -3.25
CA LEU A 44 0.23 -0.54 -3.76
C LEU A 44 -1.05 0.20 -3.41
N ASN A 45 -1.10 0.79 -2.22
CA ASN A 45 -2.35 1.33 -1.69
C ASN A 45 -2.46 2.86 -1.83
N TRP A 46 -1.34 3.59 -1.72
CA TRP A 46 -1.32 5.05 -1.56
C TRP A 46 -0.26 5.73 -2.43
N GLY A 47 0.21 5.08 -3.50
CA GLY A 47 1.29 5.60 -4.33
C GLY A 47 1.27 5.06 -5.75
N CYS A 48 2.24 4.22 -6.08
CA CYS A 48 2.56 3.80 -7.45
C CYS A 48 1.36 3.24 -8.23
N ILE A 49 0.61 2.33 -7.61
CA ILE A 49 -0.46 1.60 -8.32
C ILE A 49 -1.67 2.50 -8.57
N PRO A 50 -2.27 3.16 -7.54
CA PRO A 50 -3.39 4.04 -7.81
C PRO A 50 -3.03 5.22 -8.70
N SER A 51 -1.82 5.81 -8.56
CA SER A 51 -1.37 6.89 -9.44
C SER A 51 -1.31 6.45 -10.91
N LYS A 52 -0.73 5.27 -11.19
CA LYS A 52 -0.68 4.73 -12.56
C LYS A 52 -2.07 4.38 -13.10
N ALA A 53 -2.99 3.93 -12.25
CA ALA A 53 -4.37 3.69 -12.65
C ALA A 53 -5.10 4.98 -13.05
N LEU A 54 -4.85 6.09 -12.33
CA LEU A 54 -5.37 7.42 -12.66
C LEU A 54 -4.75 7.98 -13.92
N LEU A 55 -3.41 7.90 -14.06
CA LEU A 55 -2.71 8.32 -15.27
C LEU A 55 -3.22 7.57 -16.50
N LYS A 56 -3.48 6.26 -16.38
CA LYS A 56 -4.04 5.49 -17.49
C LYS A 56 -5.44 5.94 -17.90
N ALA A 57 -6.25 6.40 -16.96
CA ALA A 57 -7.53 7.01 -17.28
C ALA A 57 -7.36 8.34 -18.04
N ALA A 58 -6.42 9.19 -17.60
CA ALA A 58 -6.08 10.45 -18.27
C ALA A 58 -5.55 10.20 -19.69
N GLU A 59 -4.60 9.28 -19.88
CA GLU A 59 -4.09 8.87 -21.19
C GLU A 59 -5.21 8.39 -22.12
N THR A 60 -6.21 7.66 -21.57
CA THR A 60 -7.34 7.18 -22.37
C THR A 60 -8.19 8.34 -22.88
N VAL A 61 -8.46 9.35 -22.05
CA VAL A 61 -9.19 10.56 -22.45
C VAL A 61 -8.42 11.32 -23.53
N GLU A 62 -7.12 11.48 -23.32
CA GLU A 62 -6.24 12.20 -24.26
C GLU A 62 -6.17 11.46 -25.61
N SER A 63 -6.04 10.13 -25.60
CA SER A 63 -6.06 9.32 -26.82
C SER A 63 -7.38 9.48 -27.61
N ILE A 64 -8.52 9.60 -26.91
CA ILE A 64 -9.81 9.86 -27.55
C ILE A 64 -9.82 11.25 -28.20
N ARG A 65 -9.29 12.27 -27.54
CA ARG A 65 -9.22 13.64 -28.07
C ARG A 65 -8.32 13.73 -29.30
N GLN A 66 -7.24 12.97 -29.31
CA GLN A 66 -6.29 12.92 -30.43
C GLN A 66 -6.71 11.96 -31.54
N ALA A 67 -7.86 11.29 -31.44
CA ALA A 67 -8.30 10.28 -32.42
C ALA A 67 -8.42 10.83 -33.85
N ALA A 68 -8.74 12.11 -33.99
CA ALA A 68 -8.83 12.78 -35.30
C ALA A 68 -7.51 12.78 -36.09
N ASP A 69 -6.37 12.81 -35.42
CA ASP A 69 -5.03 12.73 -36.03
C ASP A 69 -4.80 11.39 -36.72
N PHE A 70 -5.55 10.37 -36.32
CA PHE A 70 -5.54 9.03 -36.92
C PHE A 70 -6.70 8.78 -37.89
N GLY A 71 -7.47 9.83 -38.24
CA GLY A 71 -8.64 9.71 -39.09
C GLY A 71 -9.87 9.08 -38.44
N ILE A 72 -9.90 9.01 -37.09
CA ILE A 72 -11.00 8.41 -36.32
C ILE A 72 -11.87 9.53 -35.76
N THR A 73 -13.14 9.56 -36.12
CA THR A 73 -14.10 10.54 -35.61
C THR A 73 -14.80 10.00 -34.37
N VAL A 74 -14.66 10.70 -33.25
CA VAL A 74 -15.31 10.39 -31.97
C VAL A 74 -15.95 11.64 -31.38
N SER A 75 -16.96 11.46 -30.52
CA SER A 75 -17.52 12.58 -29.74
C SER A 75 -16.64 12.90 -28.54
N GLU A 76 -16.76 14.14 -28.01
CA GLU A 76 -16.05 14.54 -26.78
C GLU A 76 -16.39 13.56 -25.63
N PRO A 77 -15.36 13.01 -24.97
CA PRO A 77 -15.58 12.04 -23.91
C PRO A 77 -16.18 12.69 -22.65
N LYS A 78 -17.21 12.06 -22.08
CA LYS A 78 -17.75 12.44 -20.78
C LYS A 78 -17.07 11.60 -19.69
N VAL A 79 -16.39 12.28 -18.78
CA VAL A 79 -15.65 11.61 -17.68
C VAL A 79 -16.50 11.58 -16.42
N ASP A 80 -16.74 10.38 -15.91
CA ASP A 80 -17.26 10.16 -14.56
C ASP A 80 -16.09 10.04 -13.59
N PHE A 81 -15.73 11.14 -12.94
CA PHE A 81 -14.59 11.22 -12.05
C PHE A 81 -14.69 10.23 -10.88
N SER A 82 -15.90 9.99 -10.36
CA SER A 82 -16.09 9.05 -9.24
C SER A 82 -15.72 7.62 -9.66
N LYS A 83 -16.05 7.22 -10.88
CA LYS A 83 -15.65 5.91 -11.44
C LYS A 83 -14.15 5.82 -11.70
N VAL A 84 -13.51 6.91 -12.09
CA VAL A 84 -12.04 6.94 -12.26
C VAL A 84 -11.36 6.69 -10.91
N ILE A 85 -11.81 7.35 -9.86
CA ILE A 85 -11.28 7.14 -8.50
C ILE A 85 -11.57 5.71 -8.02
N SER A 86 -12.83 5.25 -8.07
CA SER A 86 -13.18 3.89 -7.60
C SER A 86 -12.37 2.81 -8.32
N ARG A 87 -12.22 2.93 -9.66
CA ARG A 87 -11.37 2.00 -10.42
C ARG A 87 -9.93 1.98 -9.92
N SER A 88 -9.36 3.12 -9.57
CA SER A 88 -8.00 3.16 -9.02
C SER A 88 -7.89 2.42 -7.68
N ARG A 89 -8.94 2.51 -6.85
CA ARG A 89 -9.02 1.79 -5.58
C ARG A 89 -9.21 0.29 -5.78
N ASP A 90 -10.05 -0.11 -6.73
CA ASP A 90 -10.25 -1.54 -7.07
C ASP A 90 -8.95 -2.20 -7.53
N VAL A 91 -8.14 -1.51 -8.35
CA VAL A 91 -6.82 -2.00 -8.75
C VAL A 91 -5.89 -2.16 -7.55
N SER A 92 -5.88 -1.19 -6.64
CA SER A 92 -5.09 -1.27 -5.40
C SER A 92 -5.54 -2.43 -4.53
N ASP A 93 -6.85 -2.64 -4.40
CA ASP A 93 -7.46 -3.74 -3.64
C ASP A 93 -7.06 -5.10 -4.20
N GLN A 94 -7.10 -5.24 -5.51
CA GLN A 94 -6.67 -6.47 -6.18
C GLN A 94 -5.19 -6.76 -5.91
N MET A 95 -4.32 -5.75 -5.97
CA MET A 95 -2.89 -5.93 -5.70
C MET A 95 -2.63 -6.32 -4.23
N ALA A 96 -3.28 -5.66 -3.27
CA ALA A 96 -3.13 -5.99 -1.85
C ALA A 96 -3.58 -7.43 -1.55
N LYS A 97 -4.74 -7.86 -2.08
CA LYS A 97 -5.21 -9.25 -1.99
C LYS A 97 -4.23 -10.24 -2.61
N GLY A 98 -3.55 -9.83 -3.69
CA GLY A 98 -2.48 -10.63 -4.31
C GLY A 98 -1.30 -10.86 -3.36
N ILE A 99 -0.89 -9.84 -2.60
CA ILE A 99 0.17 -9.99 -1.59
C ILE A 99 -0.28 -10.89 -0.44
N GLU A 100 -1.51 -10.72 0.07
CA GLU A 100 -2.06 -11.59 1.11
C GLU A 100 -2.10 -13.06 0.66
N PHE A 101 -2.51 -13.31 -0.59
CA PHE A 101 -2.47 -14.64 -1.20
C PHE A 101 -1.04 -15.20 -1.23
N LEU A 102 -0.05 -14.37 -1.61
CA LEU A 102 1.35 -14.79 -1.64
C LEU A 102 1.90 -15.08 -0.24
N PHE A 103 1.51 -14.32 0.78
CA PHE A 103 1.84 -14.63 2.17
C PHE A 103 1.30 -16.02 2.55
N LYS A 104 0.02 -16.26 2.32
CA LYS A 104 -0.62 -17.56 2.60
C LYS A 104 0.05 -18.71 1.84
N LYS A 105 0.31 -18.53 0.53
CA LYS A 105 0.96 -19.53 -0.33
C LYS A 105 2.33 -19.92 0.19
N ASN A 106 3.10 -18.96 0.69
CA ASN A 106 4.47 -19.16 1.18
C ASN A 106 4.56 -19.33 2.70
N LYS A 107 3.43 -19.59 3.37
CA LYS A 107 3.34 -19.84 4.82
C LYS A 107 3.93 -18.71 5.67
N VAL A 108 3.83 -17.47 5.20
CA VAL A 108 4.15 -16.28 5.98
C VAL A 108 2.95 -15.94 6.86
N GLU A 109 3.15 -15.83 8.17
CA GLU A 109 2.11 -15.33 9.07
C GLU A 109 1.92 -13.83 8.85
N TYR A 110 0.74 -13.45 8.39
CA TYR A 110 0.39 -12.04 8.19
C TYR A 110 -0.36 -11.51 9.40
N VAL A 111 0.15 -10.45 9.99
CA VAL A 111 -0.34 -9.84 11.23
C VAL A 111 -0.67 -8.38 10.96
N VAL A 112 -1.86 -7.95 11.36
CA VAL A 112 -2.29 -6.55 11.22
C VAL A 112 -2.15 -5.83 12.55
N GLY A 113 -1.26 -4.84 12.60
CA GLY A 113 -1.01 -4.04 13.78
C GLY A 113 0.29 -3.26 13.74
N LYS A 114 0.47 -2.39 14.72
CA LYS A 114 1.69 -1.63 14.93
C LYS A 114 2.69 -2.47 15.72
N ALA A 115 3.86 -2.72 15.16
CA ALA A 115 4.90 -3.47 15.83
C ALA A 115 5.96 -2.58 16.49
N HIS A 116 6.54 -3.10 17.56
CA HIS A 116 7.64 -2.51 18.31
C HIS A 116 8.68 -3.59 18.62
N VAL A 117 9.96 -3.25 18.51
CA VAL A 117 11.05 -4.12 18.97
C VAL A 117 11.25 -3.83 20.46
N SER A 118 10.70 -4.69 21.30
CA SER A 118 10.71 -4.49 22.77
C SER A 118 12.03 -4.91 23.41
N ALA A 119 12.72 -5.89 22.82
CA ALA A 119 14.04 -6.35 23.25
C ALA A 119 14.75 -7.05 22.09
N PRO A 120 16.07 -7.33 22.20
CA PRO A 120 16.78 -8.16 21.22
C PRO A 120 16.05 -9.49 20.99
N GLY A 121 15.69 -9.78 19.74
CA GLY A 121 14.98 -11.00 19.38
C GLY A 121 13.49 -11.06 19.76
N ILE A 122 12.90 -9.95 20.22
CA ILE A 122 11.48 -9.88 20.59
C ILE A 122 10.79 -8.72 19.88
N VAL A 123 9.75 -9.03 19.12
CA VAL A 123 8.85 -8.06 18.48
C VAL A 123 7.47 -8.18 19.11
N GLU A 124 6.92 -7.04 19.50
CA GLU A 124 5.59 -6.93 20.12
C GLU A 124 4.63 -6.18 19.20
N VAL A 125 3.38 -6.61 19.13
CA VAL A 125 2.29 -5.86 18.50
C VAL A 125 1.64 -4.97 19.55
N VAL A 126 1.89 -3.68 19.48
CA VAL A 126 1.47 -2.69 20.49
C VAL A 126 0.12 -2.05 20.19
N ASP A 127 -0.37 -2.17 18.95
CA ASP A 127 -1.67 -1.64 18.55
C ASP A 127 -2.24 -2.41 17.36
N GLY A 128 -3.57 -2.33 17.16
CA GLY A 128 -4.29 -3.00 16.09
C GLY A 128 -4.98 -4.29 16.52
N LYS A 129 -5.47 -5.06 15.56
CA LYS A 129 -6.27 -6.28 15.76
C LYS A 129 -5.53 -7.33 16.59
N ASP A 130 -4.24 -7.44 16.39
CA ASP A 130 -3.39 -8.46 17.01
C ASP A 130 -2.57 -7.91 18.21
N LYS A 131 -3.01 -6.80 18.80
CA LYS A 131 -2.36 -6.18 19.97
C LYS A 131 -2.12 -7.18 21.09
N GLY A 132 -0.92 -7.13 21.66
CA GLY A 132 -0.48 -8.02 22.76
C GLY A 132 0.15 -9.33 22.28
N LYS A 133 0.25 -9.57 20.96
CA LYS A 133 1.05 -10.69 20.46
C LYS A 133 2.54 -10.38 20.55
N PHE A 134 3.31 -11.40 20.91
CA PHE A 134 4.77 -11.36 20.95
C PHE A 134 5.35 -12.41 20.01
N PHE A 135 6.41 -12.02 19.33
CA PHE A 135 7.15 -12.87 18.39
C PHE A 135 8.60 -12.98 18.83
N SER A 136 9.02 -14.17 19.24
CA SER A 136 10.44 -14.50 19.38
C SER A 136 11.05 -14.71 18.00
N THR A 137 12.17 -14.08 17.69
CA THR A 137 12.77 -14.14 16.37
C THR A 137 14.31 -14.12 16.39
N LYS A 138 14.92 -14.84 15.45
CA LYS A 138 16.37 -14.79 15.23
C LYS A 138 16.81 -13.50 14.56
N ASN A 139 15.95 -12.98 13.66
CA ASN A 139 16.25 -11.79 12.86
C ASN A 139 15.00 -10.90 12.75
N THR A 140 15.19 -9.59 12.81
CA THR A 140 14.13 -8.60 12.58
C THR A 140 14.51 -7.74 11.38
N LEU A 141 13.61 -7.62 10.41
CA LEU A 141 13.72 -6.69 9.29
C LEU A 141 12.78 -5.51 9.52
N VAL A 142 13.32 -4.31 9.66
CA VAL A 142 12.55 -3.07 9.79
C VAL A 142 12.39 -2.47 8.39
N ALA A 143 11.15 -2.48 7.88
CA ALA A 143 10.77 -2.00 6.55
C ALA A 143 9.52 -1.10 6.64
N THR A 144 9.49 -0.22 7.63
CA THR A 144 8.32 0.57 8.04
C THR A 144 7.91 1.68 7.08
N GLY A 145 8.71 1.92 6.03
CA GLY A 145 8.40 2.94 5.02
C GLY A 145 8.51 4.36 5.54
N CYS A 146 7.70 5.25 4.97
CA CYS A 146 7.70 6.67 5.31
C CYS A 146 6.29 7.27 5.17
N ASN A 147 6.12 8.45 5.76
CA ASN A 147 4.94 9.30 5.60
C ASN A 147 5.33 10.60 4.87
N ALA A 148 4.32 11.30 4.35
CA ALA A 148 4.51 12.64 3.80
C ALA A 148 5.11 13.56 4.87
N ARG A 149 6.17 14.28 4.52
CA ARG A 149 6.77 15.30 5.39
C ARG A 149 5.79 16.46 5.56
N ARG A 150 5.53 16.83 6.80
CA ARG A 150 4.78 18.05 7.09
C ARG A 150 5.69 19.26 6.94
N ILE A 151 5.19 20.29 6.27
CA ILE A 151 5.86 21.59 6.16
C ILE A 151 5.38 22.43 7.34
N PRO A 152 6.29 23.05 8.12
CA PRO A 152 5.90 23.98 9.18
C PRO A 152 4.96 25.06 8.62
N ASP A 153 3.98 25.45 9.39
CA ASP A 153 2.99 26.50 9.07
C ASP A 153 2.07 26.20 7.88
N VAL A 154 2.11 24.99 7.33
CA VAL A 154 1.17 24.50 6.30
C VAL A 154 0.35 23.36 6.88
N GLU A 155 -0.89 23.66 7.22
CA GLU A 155 -1.82 22.64 7.71
C GLU A 155 -2.42 21.87 6.55
N VAL A 156 -2.36 20.53 6.64
CA VAL A 156 -3.03 19.63 5.70
C VAL A 156 -4.46 19.42 6.20
N ASP A 157 -5.41 20.05 5.53
CA ASP A 157 -6.84 20.01 5.88
C ASP A 157 -7.60 18.86 5.15
N GLY A 158 -6.96 18.24 4.15
CA GLY A 158 -7.54 17.17 3.35
C GLY A 158 -8.53 17.63 2.27
N GLU A 159 -8.75 18.96 2.13
CA GLU A 159 -9.68 19.54 1.16
C GLU A 159 -8.97 20.49 0.18
N ARG A 160 -8.28 21.50 0.70
CA ARG A 160 -7.53 22.50 -0.08
C ARG A 160 -6.04 22.19 -0.09
N VAL A 161 -5.51 21.81 1.07
CA VAL A 161 -4.13 21.39 1.23
C VAL A 161 -4.13 19.88 1.50
N MET A 162 -3.62 19.12 0.57
CA MET A 162 -3.65 17.66 0.59
C MET A 162 -2.27 17.07 0.44
N THR A 163 -2.02 15.94 1.07
CA THR A 163 -0.92 15.06 0.68
C THR A 163 -1.35 14.17 -0.48
N SER A 164 -0.42 13.39 -1.01
CA SER A 164 -0.74 12.40 -2.05
C SER A 164 -1.81 11.39 -1.60
N ARG A 165 -1.94 11.13 -0.31
CA ARG A 165 -2.92 10.16 0.22
C ARG A 165 -4.35 10.66 0.04
N GLU A 166 -4.63 11.91 0.41
CA GLU A 166 -5.93 12.54 0.23
C GLU A 166 -6.26 12.75 -1.25
N ALA A 167 -5.25 13.18 -2.03
CA ALA A 167 -5.42 13.42 -3.47
C ALA A 167 -5.84 12.14 -4.24
N LEU A 168 -5.38 10.96 -3.82
CA LEU A 168 -5.73 9.68 -4.47
C LEU A 168 -7.17 9.21 -4.20
N VAL A 169 -7.88 9.85 -3.29
CA VAL A 169 -9.27 9.49 -2.90
C VAL A 169 -10.22 10.67 -2.98
N MET A 170 -9.87 11.71 -3.72
CA MET A 170 -10.75 12.87 -3.91
C MET A 170 -12.12 12.44 -4.42
N THR A 171 -13.16 13.01 -3.86
CA THR A 171 -14.56 12.73 -4.25
C THR A 171 -15.05 13.61 -5.39
N LYS A 172 -14.38 14.75 -5.63
CA LYS A 172 -14.71 15.72 -6.68
C LYS A 172 -13.45 16.13 -7.42
N GLN A 173 -13.56 16.31 -8.73
CA GLN A 173 -12.51 16.90 -9.53
C GLN A 173 -12.38 18.37 -9.20
N PRO A 174 -11.21 18.87 -8.76
CA PRO A 174 -11.01 20.29 -8.54
C PRO A 174 -10.93 21.06 -9.86
N ALA A 175 -11.28 22.34 -9.83
CA ALA A 175 -11.18 23.20 -11.01
C ALA A 175 -9.72 23.51 -11.36
N SER A 176 -8.84 23.56 -10.38
CA SER A 176 -7.40 23.77 -10.53
C SER A 176 -6.63 23.08 -9.39
N ILE A 177 -5.39 22.71 -9.68
CA ILE A 177 -4.42 22.18 -8.70
C ILE A 177 -3.13 22.98 -8.90
N ALA A 178 -2.50 23.38 -7.79
CA ALA A 178 -1.19 24.03 -7.76
C ALA A 178 -0.19 23.19 -6.99
#